data_1770284cce5f9cb2bd99d48c5bf05ad1
#
_entry.id   1770284cce5f9cb2bd99d48c5bf05ad1
#
_cell.length_a   1.000
_cell.length_b   1.000
_cell.length_c   1.000
_cell.angle_alpha   90.00
_cell.angle_beta   90.00
_cell.angle_gamma   90.00
#
_symmetry.space_group_name_H-M   'P 1'
#
loop_
_entity.id
_entity.type
_entity.pdbx_description
1 polymer ?
#
loop_
_entity_poly.entity_id
_entity_poly.type
_entity_poly.pdbx_seq_one_letter_code
_entity_poly.pdbx_strand_id
1 'polypeptide(L)'
;MSVLDNLRSPKDIRMDIAGRFKDVRLSRNISQKELSEQSGVALATLRRFEQTGEISLKHLVNLAIALNRAGDFAELFRQMPPTDLFGEESPKRLRARVRRK
;
A
#
# COMPACT_ATOMS: atom_id res chain seq x y z
N MET A 1 18.03 -3.67 -9.27
CA MET A 1 17.61 -4.29 -8.07
C MET A 1 16.41 -3.61 -7.47
N SER A 2 15.53 -4.40 -6.95
CA SER A 2 14.31 -3.87 -6.37
C SER A 2 14.57 -3.24 -5.02
N VAL A 3 13.83 -2.20 -4.71
CA VAL A 3 13.86 -1.63 -3.38
C VAL A 3 13.54 -2.69 -2.33
N LEU A 4 12.63 -3.60 -2.69
CA LEU A 4 12.23 -4.65 -1.76
C LEU A 4 13.38 -5.55 -1.36
N ASP A 5 14.36 -5.70 -2.22
CA ASP A 5 15.52 -6.55 -1.89
C ASP A 5 16.30 -6.00 -0.72
N ASN A 6 16.16 -4.70 -0.43
CA ASN A 6 16.86 -4.04 0.67
C ASN A 6 16.00 -3.87 1.90
N LEU A 7 14.71 -4.14 1.79
CA LEU A 7 13.81 -3.98 2.92
C LEU A 7 13.77 -5.28 3.72
N ARG A 8 14.15 -5.17 4.97
CA ARG A 8 14.29 -6.37 5.79
C ARG A 8 13.33 -6.49 6.92
N SER A 9 12.74 -5.40 7.35
CA SER A 9 11.89 -5.44 8.51
C SER A 9 10.52 -4.88 8.18
N PRO A 10 9.52 -5.20 9.01
CA PRO A 10 8.21 -4.59 8.83
C PRO A 10 8.26 -3.08 8.86
N LYS A 11 9.13 -2.52 9.69
CA LYS A 11 9.26 -1.07 9.75
C LYS A 11 9.80 -0.51 8.44
N ASP A 12 10.78 -1.18 7.85
CA ASP A 12 11.34 -0.70 6.59
C ASP A 12 10.27 -0.66 5.52
N ILE A 13 9.43 -1.68 5.48
CA ILE A 13 8.36 -1.74 4.49
C ILE A 13 7.35 -0.63 4.72
N ARG A 14 6.96 -0.43 5.99
CA ARG A 14 6.00 0.62 6.30
C ARG A 14 6.55 2.00 5.96
N MET A 15 7.83 2.24 6.28
CA MET A 15 8.41 3.54 5.99
C MET A 15 8.57 3.78 4.50
N ASP A 16 8.83 2.72 3.74
CA ASP A 16 8.87 2.86 2.30
C ASP A 16 7.52 3.27 1.75
N ILE A 17 6.46 2.64 2.25
CA ILE A 17 5.11 2.98 1.82
C ILE A 17 4.78 4.42 2.19
N ALA A 18 5.10 4.82 3.43
CA ALA A 18 4.83 6.18 3.88
C ALA A 18 5.59 7.21 3.04
N GLY A 19 6.82 6.90 2.68
CA GLY A 19 7.62 7.80 1.86
C GLY A 19 7.04 7.96 0.47
N ARG A 20 6.62 6.86 -0.14
CA ARG A 20 6.00 6.93 -1.46
C ARG A 20 4.66 7.66 -1.41
N PHE A 21 3.91 7.45 -0.33
CA PHE A 21 2.66 8.18 -0.13
C PHE A 21 2.92 9.68 -0.06
N LYS A 22 3.90 10.06 0.73
CA LYS A 22 4.25 11.48 0.87
C LYS A 22 4.66 12.07 -0.48
N ASP A 23 5.42 11.33 -1.27
CA ASP A 23 5.83 11.80 -2.58
C ASP A 23 4.64 12.06 -3.49
N VAL A 24 3.65 11.19 -3.45
CA VAL A 24 2.43 11.39 -4.24
C VAL A 24 1.69 12.64 -3.76
N ARG A 25 1.56 12.80 -2.45
CA ARG A 25 0.89 13.97 -1.90
C ARG A 25 1.59 15.25 -2.35
N LEU A 26 2.91 15.27 -2.21
CA LEU A 26 3.68 16.46 -2.60
C LEU A 26 3.61 16.73 -4.09
N SER A 27 3.58 15.67 -4.90
CA SER A 27 3.49 15.85 -6.36
C SER A 27 2.17 16.46 -6.76
N ARG A 28 1.16 16.35 -5.92
CA ARG A 28 -0.14 16.95 -6.17
C ARG A 28 -0.30 18.31 -5.51
N ASN A 29 0.76 18.77 -4.87
CA ASN A 29 0.76 20.08 -4.26
C ASN A 29 -0.29 20.21 -3.15
N ILE A 30 -0.51 19.13 -2.42
CA ILE A 30 -1.51 19.10 -1.36
C ILE A 30 -0.81 19.05 -0.02
N SER A 31 -1.16 19.97 0.89
CA SER A 31 -0.60 19.95 2.23
C SER A 31 -1.23 18.84 3.06
N GLN A 32 -0.57 18.50 4.17
CA GLN A 32 -1.14 17.52 5.07
C GLN A 32 -2.51 17.99 5.59
N LYS A 33 -2.62 19.28 5.89
CA LYS A 33 -3.88 19.81 6.38
C LYS A 33 -4.99 19.68 5.34
N GLU A 34 -4.67 20.04 4.10
CA GLU A 34 -5.68 19.94 3.04
C GLU A 34 -6.11 18.49 2.85
N LEU A 35 -5.16 17.58 2.84
CA LEU A 35 -5.49 16.19 2.65
C LEU A 35 -6.32 15.64 3.82
N SER A 36 -5.97 16.05 5.03
CA SER A 36 -6.77 15.68 6.19
C SER A 36 -8.21 16.10 6.02
N GLU A 37 -8.43 17.33 5.58
CA GLU A 37 -9.77 17.84 5.38
C GLU A 37 -10.52 17.10 4.28
N GLN A 38 -9.84 16.81 3.19
CA GLN A 38 -10.46 16.12 2.06
C GLN A 38 -10.77 14.65 2.36
N SER A 39 -9.94 14.02 3.15
CA SER A 39 -10.05 12.58 3.38
C SER A 39 -10.90 12.23 4.60
N GLY A 40 -11.08 13.18 5.50
CA GLY A 40 -11.73 12.89 6.76
C GLY A 40 -10.83 12.20 7.76
N VAL A 41 -9.55 12.04 7.44
CA VAL A 41 -8.58 11.45 8.35
C VAL A 41 -7.93 12.56 9.17
N ALA A 42 -7.86 12.38 10.47
CA ALA A 42 -7.32 13.41 11.36
C ALA A 42 -5.90 13.77 10.97
N LEU A 43 -5.58 15.06 11.09
CA LEU A 43 -4.25 15.54 10.74
C LEU A 43 -3.16 14.83 11.54
N ALA A 44 -3.41 14.59 12.82
CA ALA A 44 -2.43 13.88 13.65
C ALA A 44 -2.18 12.46 13.13
N THR A 45 -3.23 11.80 12.66
CA THR A 45 -3.09 10.46 12.11
C THR A 45 -2.24 10.49 10.84
N LEU A 46 -2.50 11.45 9.97
CA LEU A 46 -1.74 11.58 8.73
C LEU A 46 -0.27 11.88 9.02
N ARG A 47 -0.02 12.82 9.94
CA ARG A 47 1.35 13.15 10.30
C ARG A 47 2.09 11.96 10.86
N ARG A 48 1.43 11.21 11.74
CA ARG A 48 2.06 10.04 12.32
C ARG A 48 2.38 9.00 11.26
N PHE A 49 1.46 8.80 10.32
CA PHE A 49 1.71 7.86 9.23
C PHE A 49 2.96 8.25 8.43
N GLU A 50 3.07 9.51 8.05
CA GLU A 50 4.21 9.93 7.25
C GLU A 50 5.51 9.87 8.03
N GLN A 51 5.46 9.96 9.36
CA GLN A 51 6.65 9.90 10.19
C GLN A 51 7.03 8.49 10.59
N THR A 52 6.07 7.62 10.82
CA THR A 52 6.34 6.30 11.41
C THR A 52 5.90 5.12 10.54
N GLY A 53 5.11 5.38 9.52
CA GLY A 53 4.56 4.31 8.71
C GLY A 53 3.39 3.60 9.36
N GLU A 54 2.89 4.10 10.48
CA GLU A 54 1.80 3.45 11.21
C GLU A 54 0.47 4.09 10.91
N ILE A 55 -0.48 3.29 10.46
CA ILE A 55 -1.81 3.77 10.14
C ILE A 55 -2.71 2.55 10.00
N SER A 56 -4.00 2.71 10.27
CA SER A 56 -4.93 1.64 10.00
C SER A 56 -5.17 1.56 8.49
N LEU A 57 -5.50 0.36 8.03
CA LEU A 57 -5.82 0.21 6.61
C LEU A 57 -7.00 1.08 6.23
N LYS A 58 -7.99 1.18 7.11
CA LYS A 58 -9.17 2.01 6.85
C LYS A 58 -8.76 3.45 6.54
N HIS A 59 -7.92 4.03 7.36
CA HIS A 59 -7.50 5.40 7.16
C HIS A 59 -6.61 5.53 5.91
N LEU A 60 -5.75 4.57 5.67
CA LEU A 60 -4.89 4.61 4.49
C LEU A 60 -5.72 4.59 3.22
N VAL A 61 -6.76 3.76 3.18
CA VAL A 61 -7.64 3.71 2.02
C VAL A 61 -8.32 5.06 1.82
N ASN A 62 -8.81 5.68 2.90
CA ASN A 62 -9.46 6.98 2.77
C ASN A 62 -8.51 8.05 2.25
N LEU A 63 -7.26 8.01 2.71
CA LEU A 63 -6.26 8.95 2.20
C LEU A 63 -5.99 8.71 0.72
N ALA A 64 -5.91 7.45 0.32
CA ALA A 64 -5.65 7.13 -1.08
C ALA A 64 -6.79 7.57 -1.98
N ILE A 65 -8.02 7.40 -1.52
CA ILE A 65 -9.17 7.86 -2.30
C ILE A 65 -9.08 9.37 -2.51
N ALA A 66 -8.74 10.11 -1.46
CA ALA A 66 -8.62 11.56 -1.57
C ALA A 66 -7.52 11.99 -2.53
N LEU A 67 -6.46 11.18 -2.65
CA LEU A 67 -5.39 11.43 -3.60
C LEU A 67 -5.66 10.85 -4.98
N ASN A 68 -6.83 10.25 -5.17
CA ASN A 68 -7.19 9.60 -6.42
C ASN A 68 -6.24 8.44 -6.76
N ARG A 69 -5.81 7.73 -5.73
CA ARG A 69 -4.90 6.60 -5.87
C ARG A 69 -5.51 5.31 -5.33
N ALA A 70 -6.83 5.23 -5.26
CA ALA A 70 -7.50 4.02 -4.77
C ALA A 70 -7.13 2.80 -5.61
N GLY A 71 -6.81 3.02 -6.88
CA GLY A 71 -6.43 1.91 -7.75
C GLY A 71 -5.18 1.17 -7.30
N ASP A 72 -4.34 1.81 -6.49
CA ASP A 72 -3.15 1.13 -5.97
C ASP A 72 -3.53 -0.10 -5.16
N PHE A 73 -4.69 -0.05 -4.49
CA PHE A 73 -5.12 -1.19 -3.69
C PHE A 73 -5.65 -2.33 -4.53
N ALA A 74 -6.09 -2.04 -5.75
CA ALA A 74 -6.51 -3.10 -6.66
C ALA A 74 -5.34 -3.97 -7.10
N GLU A 75 -4.13 -3.42 -7.04
CA GLU A 75 -2.93 -4.15 -7.41
C GLU A 75 -2.29 -4.86 -6.23
N LEU A 76 -2.70 -4.51 -5.02
CA LEU A 76 -2.08 -5.07 -3.83
C LEU A 76 -2.38 -6.55 -3.72
N PHE A 77 -1.33 -7.35 -3.54
CA PHE A 77 -1.44 -8.81 -3.45
C PHE A 77 -2.08 -9.43 -4.68
N ARG A 78 -1.94 -8.77 -5.81
CA ARG A 78 -2.48 -9.28 -7.04
C ARG A 78 -1.77 -10.57 -7.41
N GLN A 79 -2.54 -11.56 -7.81
CA GLN A 79 -1.95 -12.83 -8.20
C GLN A 79 -1.32 -12.72 -9.56
N MET A 80 -0.18 -13.36 -9.69
CA MET A 80 0.49 -13.39 -10.97
C MET A 80 -0.19 -14.38 -11.88
N PRO A 81 -0.27 -14.05 -13.17
CA PRO A 81 -0.81 -15.01 -14.14
C PRO A 81 0.04 -16.26 -14.18
N PRO A 82 -0.56 -17.41 -14.33
CA PRO A 82 0.21 -18.66 -14.36
C PRO A 82 1.23 -18.68 -15.47
N THR A 83 0.93 -18.04 -16.59
CA THR A 83 1.84 -18.06 -17.73
C THR A 83 3.09 -17.27 -17.51
N ASP A 84 3.11 -16.43 -16.50
CA ASP A 84 4.28 -15.64 -16.23
C ASP A 84 5.48 -16.49 -15.95
N LEU A 85 5.25 -17.69 -15.49
CA LEU A 85 6.35 -18.53 -15.13
C LEU A 85 6.42 -19.64 -16.07
N PHE A 86 6.19 -20.75 -15.60
CA PHE A 86 6.36 -21.88 -16.37
C PHE A 86 5.07 -22.53 -16.62
N GLY A 87 4.15 -21.78 -16.51
CA GLY A 87 2.89 -22.26 -16.75
C GLY A 87 2.51 -23.24 -15.75
N GLU A 88 2.64 -23.94 -15.47
CA GLU A 88 2.27 -24.76 -14.69
C GLU A 88 1.93 -24.82 -13.51
N GLU A 89 2.02 -24.83 -13.05
CA GLU A 89 1.68 -24.86 -12.19
C GLU A 89 1.19 -24.64 -11.54
N SER A 90 1.15 -24.61 -11.42
CA SER A 90 0.66 -24.39 -10.90
C SER A 90 0.13 -24.40 -10.05
N PRO A 91 0.03 -24.04 -9.61
CA PRO A 91 -0.43 -23.96 -8.58
C PRO A 91 -1.63 -24.21 -8.18
N LYS A 92 -1.97 -24.57 -8.48
CA LYS A 92 -2.95 -24.81 -8.20
C LYS A 92 -3.16 -25.51 -7.30
N ARG A 93 -2.69 -25.85 -7.00
CA ARG A 93 -2.71 -26.29 -6.18
C ARG A 93 -2.80 -25.85 -5.14
N LEU A 94 -2.55 -25.40 -4.83
CA LEU A 94 -2.54 -24.94 -3.90
C LEU A 94 -3.54 -24.62 -3.26
N ARG A 95 -3.99 -24.65 -3.55
CA ARG A 95 -4.78 -24.45 -3.02
C ARG A 95 -5.50 -24.90 -2.41
N ALA A 96 -5.35 -25.01 -2.35
CA ALA A 96 -5.95 -25.28 -1.94
C ALA A 96 -6.26 -25.61 -1.11
N ARG A 97 -5.95 -25.55 -0.94
CA ARG A 97 -6.18 -25.67 -0.20
C ARG A 97 -6.63 -25.37 0.59
N VAL A 98 -6.44 -24.87 0.58
CA VAL A 98 -6.82 -24.37 1.16
C VAL A 98 -7.66 -24.43 1.74
N ARG A 99 -7.82 -24.37 1.82
CA ARG A 99 -8.50 -24.28 2.31
C ARG A 99 -9.18 -24.61 2.96
N ARG A 100 -9.08 -24.66 3.01
CA ARG A 100 -9.56 -24.85 3.57
C ARG A 100 -10.06 -24.90 4.29
N LYS A 101 -9.94 -24.84 4.43
CA LYS A 101 -10.27 -24.77 5.08
C LYS A 101 -10.58 -24.79 5.63
#